data_4aa06bd042193ae34fb5e7c21ae1a2b4
#
_entry.id   4aa06bd042193ae34fb5e7c21ae1a2b4
#
_cell.length_a   1.000
_cell.length_b   1.000
_cell.length_c   1.000
_cell.angle_alpha   90.00
_cell.angle_beta   90.00
_cell.angle_gamma   90.00
#
_symmetry.space_group_name_H-M   'P 1'
#
loop_
_entity.id
_entity.type
_entity.pdbx_description
1 polymer ?
#
loop_
_entity_poly.entity_id
_entity_poly.type
_entity_poly.pdbx_seq_one_letter_code
_entity_poly.pdbx_strand_id
1 'polypeptide(L)'
;MSVMTDPVRLIADRVRERVRRDGVDLAGDAPRANAYVRDEVRRYSERALGGSLPLVADEGAAERQVVAALTGFGPLQPYLDDPEVEELWLNAPDRVFVARQGRPERVAVSLTDAQVRDLVERMLQASGRRVDLSSPFVDASLPDGSRLHVVIPDVTRRHWAVNVRKFSRSIRDLGRLVALGSLTRQAAEFLRMSVLANQNIQSGYAVIKPSPTGTEPTS
;
A
#
# COMPACT_ATOMS: atom_id res chain seq x y z
N MET A 1 -1.79 0.79 32.47
CA MET A 1 -2.56 0.90 31.21
C MET A 1 -2.53 -0.47 30.58
N SER A 2 -3.66 -1.19 30.67
CA SER A 2 -3.79 -2.55 30.11
C SER A 2 -3.76 -2.45 28.60
N VAL A 3 -2.80 -3.11 27.97
CA VAL A 3 -2.78 -3.27 26.51
C VAL A 3 -4.00 -4.12 26.16
N MET A 4 -5.10 -3.47 25.76
CA MET A 4 -6.24 -4.18 25.19
C MET A 4 -5.73 -4.92 23.94
N THR A 5 -5.61 -6.22 24.08
CA THR A 5 -5.11 -7.07 23.02
C THR A 5 -6.15 -7.10 21.89
N ASP A 6 -5.76 -6.66 20.71
CA ASP A 6 -6.62 -6.59 19.52
C ASP A 6 -7.17 -7.99 19.16
N PRO A 7 -8.50 -8.17 19.08
CA PRO A 7 -9.12 -9.45 18.69
C PRO A 7 -8.60 -9.98 17.35
N VAL A 8 -8.42 -9.11 16.37
CA VAL A 8 -7.93 -9.49 15.02
C VAL A 8 -6.56 -10.14 15.10
N ARG A 9 -5.66 -9.58 15.91
CA ARG A 9 -4.32 -10.12 16.12
C ARG A 9 -4.38 -11.50 16.79
N LEU A 10 -5.18 -11.66 17.84
CA LEU A 10 -5.34 -12.94 18.53
C LEU A 10 -5.88 -14.03 17.60
N ILE A 11 -6.85 -13.69 16.76
CA ILE A 11 -7.45 -14.60 15.79
C ILE A 11 -6.41 -14.96 14.72
N ALA A 12 -5.71 -13.97 14.16
CA ALA A 12 -4.69 -14.20 13.14
C ALA A 12 -3.57 -15.13 13.65
N ASP A 13 -3.09 -14.93 14.88
CA ASP A 13 -2.06 -15.78 15.48
C ASP A 13 -2.54 -17.23 15.64
N ARG A 14 -3.79 -17.45 16.01
CA ARG A 14 -4.39 -18.79 16.09
C ARG A 14 -4.57 -19.45 14.74
N VAL A 15 -4.98 -18.67 13.74
CA VAL A 15 -5.06 -19.21 12.36
C VAL A 15 -3.67 -19.63 11.88
N ARG A 16 -2.62 -18.80 12.09
CA ARG A 16 -1.23 -19.18 11.74
C ARG A 16 -0.78 -20.48 12.41
N GLU A 17 -1.06 -20.61 13.70
CA GLU A 17 -0.69 -21.80 14.46
C GLU A 17 -1.41 -23.06 13.94
N ARG A 18 -2.70 -22.93 13.66
CA ARG A 18 -3.51 -24.03 13.11
C ARG A 18 -3.05 -24.43 11.71
N VAL A 19 -2.81 -23.46 10.84
CA VAL A 19 -2.32 -23.66 9.47
C VAL A 19 -0.95 -24.34 9.46
N ARG A 20 -0.05 -23.89 10.36
CA ARG A 20 1.27 -24.55 10.51
C ARG A 20 1.15 -25.99 10.93
N ARG A 21 0.28 -26.28 11.90
CA ARG A 21 0.02 -27.65 12.37
C ARG A 21 -0.60 -28.54 11.30
N ASP A 22 -1.53 -27.97 10.50
CA ASP A 22 -2.27 -28.72 9.48
C ASP A 22 -1.51 -28.78 8.13
N GLY A 23 -0.34 -28.14 8.02
CA GLY A 23 0.51 -28.15 6.83
C GLY A 23 -0.13 -27.45 5.61
N VAL A 24 -0.96 -26.44 5.83
CA VAL A 24 -1.72 -25.76 4.77
C VAL A 24 -0.98 -24.50 4.31
N ASP A 25 -0.88 -24.31 2.98
CA ASP A 25 -0.43 -23.05 2.39
C ASP A 25 -1.62 -22.11 2.16
N LEU A 26 -1.67 -21.01 2.91
CA LEU A 26 -2.73 -20.00 2.77
C LEU A 26 -2.56 -19.10 1.54
N ALA A 27 -1.33 -18.95 1.04
CA ALA A 27 -1.07 -18.06 -0.08
C ALA A 27 -1.55 -18.63 -1.42
N GLY A 28 -1.54 -19.97 -1.55
CA GLY A 28 -1.94 -20.69 -2.75
C GLY A 28 -3.42 -21.05 -2.84
N ASP A 29 -4.17 -20.99 -1.72
CA ASP A 29 -5.58 -21.42 -1.65
C ASP A 29 -6.45 -20.44 -0.87
N ALA A 30 -6.87 -19.36 -1.52
CA ALA A 30 -7.69 -18.32 -0.92
C ALA A 30 -9.05 -18.82 -0.36
N PRO A 31 -9.80 -19.72 -1.03
CA PRO A 31 -11.02 -20.32 -0.47
C PRO A 31 -10.77 -21.04 0.85
N ARG A 32 -9.69 -21.80 0.93
CA ARG A 32 -9.30 -22.53 2.14
C ARG A 32 -8.84 -21.59 3.25
N ALA A 33 -8.06 -20.57 2.91
CA ALA A 33 -7.67 -19.51 3.84
C ALA A 33 -8.90 -18.85 4.48
N ASN A 34 -9.88 -18.46 3.67
CA ASN A 34 -11.12 -17.85 4.13
C ASN A 34 -11.93 -18.80 5.04
N ALA A 35 -11.96 -20.09 4.74
CA ALA A 35 -12.63 -21.07 5.60
C ALA A 35 -11.97 -21.20 6.98
N TYR A 36 -10.63 -21.22 7.04
CA TYR A 36 -9.89 -21.24 8.30
C TYR A 36 -10.13 -19.99 9.14
N VAL A 37 -10.12 -18.83 8.49
CA VAL A 37 -10.38 -17.53 9.16
C VAL A 37 -11.79 -17.49 9.71
N ARG A 38 -12.80 -17.81 8.91
CA ARG A 38 -14.21 -17.81 9.34
C ARG A 38 -14.45 -18.71 10.53
N ASP A 39 -13.90 -19.93 10.49
CA ASP A 39 -14.03 -20.90 11.58
C ASP A 39 -13.37 -20.39 12.88
N GLU A 40 -12.21 -19.75 12.80
CA GLU A 40 -11.53 -19.22 13.98
C GLU A 40 -12.17 -17.92 14.52
N VAL A 41 -12.70 -17.06 13.65
CA VAL A 41 -13.47 -15.88 14.06
C VAL A 41 -14.69 -16.31 14.87
N ARG A 42 -15.47 -17.28 14.36
CA ARG A 42 -16.63 -17.81 15.08
C ARG A 42 -16.23 -18.42 16.43
N ARG A 43 -15.21 -19.28 16.49
CA ARG A 43 -14.72 -19.87 17.74
C ARG A 43 -14.22 -18.82 18.73
N TYR A 44 -13.62 -17.76 18.23
CA TYR A 44 -13.20 -16.65 19.07
C TYR A 44 -14.40 -15.91 19.66
N SER A 45 -15.41 -15.58 18.83
CA SER A 45 -16.63 -14.92 19.28
C SER A 45 -17.37 -15.74 20.34
N GLU A 46 -17.53 -17.04 20.15
CA GLU A 46 -18.14 -17.95 21.13
C GLU A 46 -17.40 -17.92 22.48
N ARG A 47 -16.05 -17.90 22.45
CA ARG A 47 -15.25 -17.80 23.70
C ARG A 47 -15.30 -16.41 24.34
N ALA A 48 -15.38 -15.36 23.53
CA ALA A 48 -15.48 -13.99 24.03
C ALA A 48 -16.78 -13.72 24.78
N LEU A 49 -17.88 -14.41 24.45
CA LEU A 49 -19.13 -14.38 25.21
C LEU A 49 -18.98 -14.87 26.66
N GLY A 50 -17.96 -15.67 26.95
CA GLY A 50 -17.60 -16.09 28.32
C GLY A 50 -16.89 -15.02 29.15
N GLY A 51 -16.67 -13.81 28.64
CA GLY A 51 -16.24 -12.61 29.37
C GLY A 51 -14.74 -12.46 29.60
N SER A 52 -13.88 -13.39 29.09
CA SER A 52 -12.43 -13.33 29.29
C SER A 52 -11.65 -12.71 28.13
N LEU A 53 -12.30 -12.44 27.01
CA LEU A 53 -11.69 -11.92 25.78
C LEU A 53 -12.45 -10.67 25.30
N PRO A 54 -11.78 -9.75 24.59
CA PRO A 54 -12.46 -8.63 23.94
C PRO A 54 -13.49 -9.12 22.92
N LEU A 55 -14.67 -8.50 22.90
CA LEU A 55 -15.73 -8.84 21.95
C LEU A 55 -15.37 -8.40 20.53
N VAL A 56 -15.79 -9.19 19.54
CA VAL A 56 -15.79 -8.83 18.12
C VAL A 56 -17.15 -8.20 17.80
N ALA A 57 -17.16 -6.91 17.47
CA ALA A 57 -18.39 -6.18 17.19
C ALA A 57 -19.01 -6.54 15.81
N ASP A 58 -18.16 -6.86 14.82
CA ASP A 58 -18.54 -7.25 13.47
C ASP A 58 -17.61 -8.39 13.00
N GLU A 59 -18.16 -9.60 12.96
CA GLU A 59 -17.42 -10.79 12.52
C GLU A 59 -16.96 -10.71 11.08
N GLY A 60 -17.79 -10.16 10.18
CA GLY A 60 -17.43 -9.99 8.79
C GLY A 60 -16.28 -8.99 8.59
N ALA A 61 -16.25 -7.90 9.36
CA ALA A 61 -15.13 -6.98 9.37
C ALA A 61 -13.87 -7.65 9.94
N ALA A 62 -13.99 -8.42 11.03
CA ALA A 62 -12.89 -9.16 11.62
C ALA A 62 -12.34 -10.22 10.64
N GLU A 63 -13.18 -10.96 9.94
CA GLU A 63 -12.77 -11.92 8.91
C GLU A 63 -11.91 -11.22 7.84
N ARG A 64 -12.38 -10.12 7.26
CA ARG A 64 -11.62 -9.35 6.26
C ARG A 64 -10.28 -8.87 6.79
N GLN A 65 -10.24 -8.35 8.01
CA GLN A 65 -9.01 -7.88 8.64
C GLN A 65 -8.02 -9.02 8.94
N VAL A 66 -8.51 -10.17 9.40
CA VAL A 66 -7.68 -11.36 9.63
C VAL A 66 -7.13 -11.91 8.33
N VAL A 67 -7.94 -12.00 7.27
CA VAL A 67 -7.46 -12.41 5.93
C VAL A 67 -6.37 -11.45 5.45
N ALA A 68 -6.61 -10.14 5.53
CA ALA A 68 -5.61 -9.14 5.16
C ALA A 68 -4.31 -9.25 5.98
N ALA A 69 -4.41 -9.60 7.27
CA ALA A 69 -3.25 -9.83 8.13
C ALA A 69 -2.47 -11.10 7.81
N LEU A 70 -3.12 -12.11 7.22
CA LEU A 70 -2.52 -13.42 6.92
C LEU A 70 -1.96 -13.50 5.49
N THR A 71 -2.72 -13.00 4.51
CA THR A 71 -2.42 -13.16 3.08
C THR A 71 -2.11 -11.86 2.35
N GLY A 72 -2.45 -10.72 2.95
CA GLY A 72 -2.24 -9.39 2.40
C GLY A 72 -1.22 -8.55 3.17
N PHE A 73 -1.36 -7.23 3.03
CA PHE A 73 -0.48 -6.25 3.69
C PHE A 73 -1.09 -5.70 5.00
N GLY A 74 -1.87 -6.53 5.71
CA GLY A 74 -2.40 -6.26 7.03
C GLY A 74 -3.21 -4.95 7.13
N PRO A 75 -2.95 -4.08 8.13
CA PRO A 75 -3.68 -2.83 8.29
C PRO A 75 -3.51 -1.83 7.14
N LEU A 76 -2.56 -2.04 6.25
CA LEU A 76 -2.36 -1.20 5.06
C LEU A 76 -3.24 -1.64 3.88
N GLN A 77 -3.77 -2.87 3.89
CA GLN A 77 -4.54 -3.43 2.80
C GLN A 77 -5.75 -2.56 2.39
N PRO A 78 -6.58 -2.03 3.30
CA PRO A 78 -7.71 -1.19 2.92
C PRO A 78 -7.31 0.04 2.10
N TYR A 79 -6.15 0.63 2.38
CA TYR A 79 -5.63 1.79 1.64
C TYR A 79 -5.02 1.40 0.29
N LEU A 80 -4.43 0.22 0.22
CA LEU A 80 -3.91 -0.31 -1.05
C LEU A 80 -5.05 -0.72 -2.00
N ASP A 81 -6.16 -1.19 -1.46
CA ASP A 81 -7.35 -1.55 -2.24
C ASP A 81 -8.20 -0.33 -2.63
N ASP A 82 -8.10 0.79 -1.88
CA ASP A 82 -8.87 2.01 -2.13
C ASP A 82 -8.43 2.67 -3.46
N PRO A 83 -9.30 2.75 -4.49
CA PRO A 83 -8.94 3.35 -5.78
C PRO A 83 -8.65 4.86 -5.72
N GLU A 84 -9.11 5.54 -4.67
CA GLU A 84 -8.86 6.98 -4.47
C GLU A 84 -7.47 7.25 -3.88
N VAL A 85 -6.82 6.25 -3.28
CA VAL A 85 -5.46 6.36 -2.76
C VAL A 85 -4.47 6.22 -3.92
N GLU A 86 -3.66 7.25 -4.12
CA GLU A 86 -2.62 7.33 -5.14
C GLU A 86 -1.26 6.88 -4.62
N GLU A 87 -1.00 7.18 -3.37
CA GLU A 87 0.29 6.90 -2.71
C GLU A 87 0.07 6.61 -1.22
N LEU A 88 0.87 5.70 -0.69
CA LEU A 88 0.92 5.36 0.72
C LEU A 88 2.38 5.37 1.16
N TRP A 89 2.67 6.02 2.29
CA TRP A 89 4.01 5.97 2.86
C TRP A 89 3.99 5.83 4.38
N LEU A 90 5.01 5.16 4.87
CA LEU A 90 5.25 4.89 6.26
C LEU A 90 6.66 5.38 6.61
N ASN A 91 6.74 6.34 7.53
CA ASN A 91 7.99 6.93 7.99
C ASN A 91 8.35 6.50 9.42
N ALA A 92 7.39 5.92 10.12
CA ALA A 92 7.53 5.28 11.42
C ALA A 92 6.32 4.36 11.66
N PRO A 93 6.38 3.43 12.62
CA PRO A 93 5.30 2.49 12.88
C PRO A 93 3.94 3.15 13.16
N ASP A 94 3.95 4.34 13.75
CA ASP A 94 2.77 5.14 14.07
C ASP A 94 2.54 6.31 13.08
N ARG A 95 3.34 6.41 12.01
CA ARG A 95 3.29 7.51 11.03
C ARG A 95 3.04 7.00 9.63
N VAL A 96 1.81 6.64 9.39
CA VAL A 96 1.32 6.20 8.09
C VAL A 96 0.51 7.32 7.45
N PHE A 97 0.79 7.59 6.19
CA PHE A 97 0.14 8.62 5.39
C PHE A 97 -0.34 8.04 4.08
N VAL A 98 -1.39 8.61 3.53
CA VAL A 98 -1.85 8.35 2.17
C VAL A 98 -2.04 9.67 1.42
N ALA A 99 -1.98 9.62 0.10
CA ALA A 99 -2.37 10.74 -0.75
C ALA A 99 -3.64 10.39 -1.53
N ARG A 100 -4.61 11.31 -1.52
CA ARG A 100 -5.80 11.29 -2.37
C ARG A 100 -5.89 12.60 -3.14
N GLN A 101 -6.02 12.54 -4.44
CA GLN A 101 -6.05 13.73 -5.31
C GLN A 101 -4.87 14.69 -5.06
N GLY A 102 -3.67 14.13 -4.87
CA GLY A 102 -2.45 14.87 -4.59
C GLY A 102 -2.38 15.49 -3.17
N ARG A 103 -3.36 15.25 -2.31
CA ARG A 103 -3.39 15.77 -0.94
C ARG A 103 -2.97 14.71 0.06
N PRO A 104 -1.91 14.94 0.85
CA PRO A 104 -1.48 14.02 1.89
C PRO A 104 -2.38 14.10 3.12
N GLU A 105 -2.68 12.96 3.71
CA GLU A 105 -3.37 12.84 5.00
C GLU A 105 -2.74 11.74 5.85
N ARG A 106 -2.68 11.93 7.16
CA ARG A 106 -2.27 10.90 8.10
C ARG A 106 -3.45 9.99 8.41
N VAL A 107 -3.22 8.69 8.34
CA VAL A 107 -4.26 7.69 8.66
C VAL A 107 -4.06 7.11 10.05
N ALA A 108 -5.17 6.67 10.67
CA ALA A 108 -5.19 6.12 12.02
C ALA A 108 -4.72 4.64 12.02
N VAL A 109 -3.50 4.41 11.54
CA VAL A 109 -2.84 3.10 11.59
C VAL A 109 -1.67 3.21 12.57
N SER A 110 -1.61 2.27 13.50
CA SER A 110 -0.49 2.12 14.45
C SER A 110 0.03 0.70 14.34
N LEU A 111 1.31 0.57 14.04
CA LEU A 111 2.03 -0.69 13.90
C LEU A 111 3.10 -0.77 14.98
N THR A 112 3.69 -1.93 15.15
CA THR A 112 4.96 -2.12 15.85
C THR A 112 6.10 -2.25 14.83
N ASP A 113 7.35 -2.05 15.26
CA ASP A 113 8.53 -2.24 14.38
C ASP A 113 8.57 -3.66 13.80
N ALA A 114 8.17 -4.68 14.57
CA ALA A 114 8.06 -6.06 14.11
C ALA A 114 7.01 -6.21 13.00
N GLN A 115 5.84 -5.58 13.16
CA GLN A 115 4.78 -5.61 12.13
C GLN A 115 5.21 -4.89 10.85
N VAL A 116 5.94 -3.78 10.97
CA VAL A 116 6.50 -3.09 9.78
C VAL A 116 7.50 -3.99 9.07
N ARG A 117 8.39 -4.66 9.81
CA ARG A 117 9.33 -5.63 9.23
C ARG A 117 8.60 -6.74 8.48
N ASP A 118 7.63 -7.39 9.12
CA ASP A 118 6.85 -8.47 8.51
C ASP A 118 6.09 -8.00 7.25
N LEU A 119 5.59 -6.77 7.25
CA LEU A 119 4.94 -6.15 6.08
C LEU A 119 5.92 -5.95 4.93
N VAL A 120 7.09 -5.38 5.23
CA VAL A 120 8.16 -5.17 4.25
C VAL A 120 8.62 -6.49 3.65
N GLU A 121 8.87 -7.51 4.49
CA GLU A 121 9.29 -8.83 4.03
C GLU A 121 8.27 -9.45 3.08
N ARG A 122 6.96 -9.37 3.40
CA ARG A 122 5.89 -9.84 2.48
C ARG A 122 5.84 -9.06 1.17
N MET A 123 5.97 -7.73 1.21
CA MET A 123 6.00 -6.91 0.01
C MET A 123 7.20 -7.25 -0.90
N LEU A 124 8.36 -7.45 -0.30
CA LEU A 124 9.58 -7.81 -1.01
C LEU A 124 9.49 -9.23 -1.57
N GLN A 125 8.97 -10.18 -0.80
CA GLN A 125 8.74 -11.56 -1.26
C GLN A 125 7.79 -11.58 -2.47
N ALA A 126 6.69 -10.82 -2.41
CA ALA A 126 5.74 -10.70 -3.52
C ALA A 126 6.37 -10.10 -4.79
N SER A 127 7.40 -9.28 -4.65
CA SER A 127 8.14 -8.65 -5.75
C SER A 127 9.38 -9.43 -6.21
N GLY A 128 9.74 -10.52 -5.53
CA GLY A 128 10.97 -11.29 -5.78
C GLY A 128 12.26 -10.53 -5.45
N ARG A 129 12.18 -9.47 -4.63
CA ARG A 129 13.31 -8.62 -4.25
C ARG A 129 13.72 -8.86 -2.80
N ARG A 130 14.92 -8.42 -2.46
CA ARG A 130 15.48 -8.44 -1.10
C ARG A 130 16.13 -7.10 -0.79
N VAL A 131 16.20 -6.78 0.48
CA VAL A 131 16.90 -5.63 1.03
C VAL A 131 17.74 -6.08 2.21
N ASP A 132 18.99 -5.63 2.27
CA ASP A 132 19.95 -5.93 3.34
C ASP A 132 20.96 -4.79 3.47
N LEU A 133 21.98 -4.96 4.34
CA LEU A 133 23.02 -3.96 4.55
C LEU A 133 23.88 -3.69 3.31
N SER A 134 24.00 -4.65 2.38
CA SER A 134 24.75 -4.47 1.13
C SER A 134 23.92 -3.73 0.06
N SER A 135 22.59 -3.85 0.17
CA SER A 135 21.60 -3.17 -0.67
C SER A 135 20.52 -2.55 0.22
N PRO A 136 20.83 -1.39 0.86
CA PRO A 136 20.03 -0.87 1.97
C PRO A 136 18.74 -0.18 1.53
N PHE A 137 18.49 -0.09 0.25
CA PHE A 137 17.24 0.37 -0.34
C PHE A 137 16.91 -0.48 -1.57
N VAL A 138 15.63 -0.55 -1.89
CA VAL A 138 15.14 -1.33 -3.03
C VAL A 138 13.95 -0.66 -3.69
N ASP A 139 13.96 -0.67 -5.02
CA ASP A 139 12.82 -0.37 -5.87
C ASP A 139 12.26 -1.68 -6.41
N ALA A 140 10.95 -1.87 -6.28
CA ALA A 140 10.25 -3.06 -6.68
C ALA A 140 8.87 -2.73 -7.27
N SER A 141 8.21 -3.72 -7.84
CA SER A 141 6.81 -3.63 -8.26
C SER A 141 6.02 -4.68 -7.53
N LEU A 142 4.89 -4.28 -6.94
CA LEU A 142 3.94 -5.19 -6.33
C LEU A 142 3.11 -5.89 -7.42
N PRO A 143 2.41 -7.00 -7.09
CA PRO A 143 1.63 -7.76 -8.07
C PRO A 143 0.54 -6.96 -8.78
N ASP A 144 0.02 -5.90 -8.14
CA ASP A 144 -0.98 -5.00 -8.71
C ASP A 144 -0.39 -3.92 -9.65
N GLY A 145 0.94 -3.94 -9.86
CA GLY A 145 1.69 -2.96 -10.65
C GLY A 145 2.11 -1.71 -9.88
N SER A 146 1.76 -1.58 -8.61
CA SER A 146 2.22 -0.49 -7.76
C SER A 146 3.72 -0.51 -7.59
N ARG A 147 4.34 0.67 -7.54
CA ARG A 147 5.78 0.81 -7.28
C ARG A 147 6.02 0.85 -5.78
N LEU A 148 6.93 0.03 -5.32
CA LEU A 148 7.38 -0.06 -3.94
C LEU A 148 8.81 0.47 -3.84
N HIS A 149 9.04 1.40 -2.91
CA HIS A 149 10.37 1.82 -2.48
C HIS A 149 10.53 1.56 -0.98
N VAL A 150 11.60 0.90 -0.59
CA VAL A 150 11.89 0.55 0.80
C VAL A 150 13.33 0.95 1.14
N VAL A 151 13.51 1.53 2.33
CA VAL A 151 14.83 1.83 2.92
C VAL A 151 14.91 1.24 4.32
N ILE A 152 16.01 0.57 4.63
CA ILE A 152 16.22 -0.08 5.94
C ILE A 152 16.51 0.93 7.06
N PRO A 153 16.28 0.55 8.33
CA PRO A 153 16.55 1.41 9.50
C PRO A 153 18.00 1.85 9.64
N ASP A 154 18.95 1.06 9.13
CA ASP A 154 20.39 1.36 9.17
C ASP A 154 20.74 2.64 8.40
N VAL A 155 19.99 2.96 7.34
CA VAL A 155 20.13 4.21 6.56
C VAL A 155 19.29 5.32 7.17
N THR A 156 18.03 5.05 7.50
CA THR A 156 17.11 6.04 8.06
C THR A 156 17.41 6.36 9.53
N ARG A 157 18.28 5.58 10.17
CA ARG A 157 18.72 5.64 11.57
C ARG A 157 17.71 5.19 12.62
N ARG A 158 16.47 4.91 12.27
CA ARG A 158 15.46 4.60 13.28
C ARG A 158 14.40 3.60 12.84
N HIS A 159 13.70 3.89 11.78
CA HIS A 159 12.55 3.11 11.33
C HIS A 159 12.67 2.78 9.85
N TRP A 160 11.98 1.76 9.42
CA TRP A 160 11.80 1.50 7.99
C TRP A 160 11.12 2.70 7.33
N ALA A 161 11.61 3.11 6.17
CA ALA A 161 10.87 4.00 5.29
C ALA A 161 10.29 3.17 4.14
N VAL A 162 8.99 3.24 3.97
CA VAL A 162 8.26 2.51 2.93
C VAL A 162 7.41 3.49 2.14
N ASN A 163 7.49 3.42 0.83
CA ASN A 163 6.63 4.17 -0.06
C ASN A 163 6.02 3.21 -1.09
N VAL A 164 4.71 3.25 -1.23
CA VAL A 164 3.96 2.53 -2.26
C VAL A 164 3.23 3.54 -3.11
N ARG A 165 3.64 3.68 -4.37
CA ARG A 165 2.97 4.53 -5.35
C ARG A 165 2.13 3.68 -6.27
N LYS A 166 0.82 3.86 -6.16
CA LYS A 166 -0.15 3.10 -6.95
C LYS A 166 -0.17 3.59 -8.40
N PHE A 167 -0.47 2.67 -9.29
CA PHE A 167 -0.73 3.04 -10.67
C PHE A 167 -2.05 3.79 -10.75
N SER A 168 -2.01 5.06 -11.13
CA SER A 168 -3.23 5.88 -11.24
C SER A 168 -4.11 5.34 -12.36
N ARG A 169 -5.25 4.76 -11.98
CA ARG A 169 -6.30 4.35 -12.93
C ARG A 169 -7.20 5.52 -13.37
N SER A 170 -6.99 6.70 -12.80
CA SER A 170 -7.80 7.89 -13.08
C SER A 170 -7.50 8.51 -14.46
N ILE A 171 -6.31 8.25 -15.01
CA ILE A 171 -5.89 8.73 -16.33
C ILE A 171 -5.77 7.52 -17.26
N ARG A 172 -6.86 7.25 -18.00
CA ARG A 172 -6.93 6.07 -18.91
C ARG A 172 -6.76 6.42 -20.38
N ASP A 173 -6.90 7.70 -20.73
CA ASP A 173 -6.87 8.17 -22.10
C ASP A 173 -6.38 9.62 -22.21
N LEU A 174 -6.03 10.02 -23.43
CA LEU A 174 -5.60 11.38 -23.74
C LEU A 174 -6.68 12.43 -23.51
N GLY A 175 -7.96 12.05 -23.66
CA GLY A 175 -9.09 12.93 -23.40
C GLY A 175 -9.14 13.38 -21.95
N ARG A 176 -8.84 12.46 -21.02
CA ARG A 176 -8.77 12.80 -19.59
C ARG A 176 -7.61 13.77 -19.29
N LEU A 177 -6.46 13.62 -19.93
CA LEU A 177 -5.34 14.57 -19.80
C LEU A 177 -5.70 15.95 -20.33
N VAL A 178 -6.47 16.02 -21.42
CA VAL A 178 -7.00 17.28 -21.95
C VAL A 178 -7.99 17.91 -20.97
N ALA A 179 -8.91 17.13 -20.41
CA ALA A 179 -9.89 17.60 -19.44
C ALA A 179 -9.24 18.13 -18.14
N LEU A 180 -8.09 17.56 -17.75
CA LEU A 180 -7.29 17.99 -16.61
C LEU A 180 -6.36 19.19 -16.94
N GLY A 181 -6.34 19.65 -18.18
CA GLY A 181 -5.45 20.74 -18.60
C GLY A 181 -3.97 20.33 -18.73
N SER A 182 -3.65 19.05 -18.63
CA SER A 182 -2.29 18.53 -18.75
C SER A 182 -1.81 18.46 -20.20
N LEU A 183 -2.74 18.40 -21.15
CA LEU A 183 -2.48 18.42 -22.59
C LEU A 183 -3.46 19.33 -23.30
N THR A 184 -3.00 19.98 -24.38
CA THR A 184 -3.91 20.63 -25.34
C THR A 184 -4.55 19.55 -26.23
N ARG A 185 -5.71 19.88 -26.83
CA ARG A 185 -6.35 18.96 -27.80
C ARG A 185 -5.44 18.64 -28.99
N GLN A 186 -4.69 19.63 -29.48
CA GLN A 186 -3.75 19.45 -30.59
C GLN A 186 -2.61 18.50 -30.21
N ALA A 187 -2.05 18.65 -28.99
CA ALA A 187 -1.00 17.74 -28.50
C ALA A 187 -1.53 16.31 -28.34
N ALA A 188 -2.73 16.14 -27.82
CA ALA A 188 -3.37 14.83 -27.69
C ALA A 188 -3.58 14.16 -29.05
N GLU A 189 -4.06 14.90 -30.06
CA GLU A 189 -4.25 14.39 -31.41
C GLU A 189 -2.93 14.04 -32.08
N PHE A 190 -1.89 14.89 -31.95
CA PHE A 190 -0.55 14.61 -32.44
C PHE A 190 0.02 13.32 -31.84
N LEU A 191 -0.09 13.13 -30.50
CA LEU A 191 0.35 11.91 -29.85
C LEU A 191 -0.41 10.68 -30.34
N ARG A 192 -1.74 10.80 -30.49
CA ARG A 192 -2.56 9.71 -31.03
C ARG A 192 -2.12 9.30 -32.43
N MET A 193 -1.91 10.26 -33.31
CA MET A 193 -1.45 10.00 -34.68
C MET A 193 -0.05 9.40 -34.71
N SER A 194 0.85 9.87 -33.86
CA SER A 194 2.22 9.34 -33.77
C SER A 194 2.24 7.88 -33.33
N VAL A 195 1.40 7.50 -32.34
CA VAL A 195 1.26 6.10 -31.92
C VAL A 195 0.71 5.23 -33.05
N LEU A 196 -0.32 5.69 -33.76
CA LEU A 196 -0.91 4.97 -34.89
C LEU A 196 0.09 4.79 -36.05
N ALA A 197 1.01 5.73 -36.23
CA ALA A 197 2.08 5.67 -37.20
C ALA A 197 3.32 4.88 -36.71
N ASN A 198 3.23 4.14 -35.62
CA ASN A 198 4.32 3.38 -34.99
C ASN A 198 5.59 4.23 -34.74
N GLN A 199 5.43 5.52 -34.43
CA GLN A 199 6.56 6.37 -34.08
C GLN A 199 7.00 6.15 -32.62
N ASN A 200 8.32 6.15 -32.39
CA ASN A 200 8.85 6.16 -31.02
C ASN A 200 8.60 7.54 -30.41
N ILE A 201 7.85 7.56 -29.31
CA ILE A 201 7.55 8.78 -28.58
C ILE A 201 8.33 8.77 -27.27
N GLN A 202 9.20 9.76 -27.10
CA GLN A 202 9.90 10.01 -25.85
C GLN A 202 9.36 11.31 -25.25
N SER A 203 8.76 11.24 -24.07
CA SER A 203 8.32 12.42 -23.33
C SER A 203 9.39 12.84 -22.33
N GLY A 204 9.67 14.14 -22.29
CA GLY A 204 10.49 14.79 -21.27
C GLY A 204 9.77 16.04 -20.80
N TYR A 205 10.09 16.52 -19.60
CA TYR A 205 9.64 17.83 -19.16
C TYR A 205 10.84 18.76 -19.03
N ALA A 206 10.70 19.98 -19.60
CA ALA A 206 11.62 21.06 -19.35
C ALA A 206 10.99 21.98 -18.29
N VAL A 207 11.74 22.33 -17.25
CA VAL A 207 11.35 23.39 -16.33
C VAL A 207 11.64 24.71 -17.03
N ILE A 208 10.62 25.31 -17.61
CA ILE A 208 10.73 26.69 -18.13
C ILE A 208 10.69 27.61 -16.90
N LYS A 209 11.86 28.08 -16.48
CA LYS A 209 11.92 29.17 -15.52
C LYS A 209 11.36 30.43 -16.23
N PRO A 210 10.37 31.11 -15.67
CA PRO A 210 9.96 32.42 -16.21
C PRO A 210 11.20 33.32 -16.20
N SER A 211 11.51 33.91 -17.34
CA SER A 211 12.55 34.92 -17.41
C SER A 211 12.16 36.08 -16.46
N PRO A 212 13.06 36.56 -15.62
CA PRO A 212 12.77 37.75 -14.86
C PRO A 212 12.53 38.88 -15.86
N THR A 213 11.29 39.34 -15.94
CA THR A 213 10.95 40.58 -16.63
C THR A 213 11.63 41.71 -15.89
N GLY A 214 12.84 42.06 -16.31
CA GLY A 214 13.52 43.26 -15.91
C GLY A 214 12.80 44.46 -16.51
N THR A 215 11.99 45.12 -15.71
CA THR A 215 11.67 46.54 -15.91
C THR A 215 12.65 47.30 -15.04
N GLU A 216 13.74 47.76 -15.64
CA GLU A 216 14.50 48.85 -15.06
C GLU A 216 13.68 50.15 -15.20
N PRO A 217 13.50 50.93 -14.15
CA PRO A 217 12.99 52.28 -14.27
C PRO A 217 14.12 53.18 -14.75
N THR A 218 13.99 53.71 -15.94
CA THR A 218 14.81 54.82 -16.40
C THR A 218 14.49 56.08 -15.58
N SER A 219 15.51 56.60 -14.94
CA SER A 219 15.57 57.96 -14.38
C SER A 219 15.78 58.99 -15.47
#